data_827106a403730e958842f7ee915fdc08
#
_entry.id   827106a403730e958842f7ee915fdc08
#
_cell.length_a   1.000
_cell.length_b   1.000
_cell.length_c   1.000
_cell.angle_alpha   90.00
_cell.angle_beta   90.00
_cell.angle_gamma   90.00
#
_symmetry.space_group_name_H-M   'P 1'
#
loop_
_entity.id
_entity.type
_entity.pdbx_description
1 polymer ?
#
loop_
_entity_poly.entity_id
_entity_poly.type
_entity_poly.pdbx_seq_one_letter_code
_entity_poly.pdbx_strand_id
1 'polypeptide(L)'
;MKKILFAFALFFAFSNVAFAQADADREAVRQAVLDYVEGIYEVAPQRIERSVHPDLVKRGFYIKKGETVYSPSPMTFTELVNLSKSYNKSGKLPKTAPKEVVIFDVLDQTASAKLTAVWGIDYMQLAKYDGKWMIVNILWQTPPKPPVKTVSN
;
A
#
# COMPACT_ATOMS: atom_id res chain seq x y z
N MET A 1 51.08 0.77 -11.21
CA MET A 1 50.30 0.47 -10.00
C MET A 1 49.31 1.58 -9.59
N LYS A 2 49.59 2.88 -9.74
CA LYS A 2 48.66 3.98 -9.39
C LYS A 2 47.31 3.99 -10.16
N LYS A 3 47.28 3.54 -11.44
CA LYS A 3 46.05 3.52 -12.28
C LYS A 3 45.03 2.45 -11.87
N ILE A 4 45.47 1.34 -11.28
CA ILE A 4 44.58 0.24 -10.84
C ILE A 4 43.86 0.61 -9.54
N LEU A 5 44.50 1.35 -8.64
CA LEU A 5 43.86 1.81 -7.39
C LEU A 5 42.71 2.81 -7.66
N PHE A 6 42.82 3.65 -8.71
CA PHE A 6 41.77 4.62 -9.06
C PHE A 6 40.49 3.95 -9.61
N ALA A 7 40.68 2.89 -10.42
CA ALA A 7 39.54 2.11 -10.94
C ALA A 7 38.77 1.36 -9.82
N PHE A 8 39.49 0.85 -8.81
CA PHE A 8 38.85 0.16 -7.66
C PHE A 8 38.07 1.12 -6.75
N ALA A 9 38.57 2.34 -6.54
CA ALA A 9 37.87 3.35 -5.74
C ALA A 9 36.58 3.87 -6.43
N LEU A 10 36.57 3.99 -7.77
CA LEU A 10 35.36 4.34 -8.52
C LEU A 10 34.30 3.22 -8.42
N PHE A 11 34.68 1.96 -8.52
CA PHE A 11 33.73 0.83 -8.44
C PHE A 11 33.05 0.73 -7.06
N PHE A 12 33.78 1.02 -5.97
CA PHE A 12 33.19 1.05 -4.61
C PHE A 12 32.23 2.23 -4.39
N ALA A 13 32.46 3.38 -5.03
CA ALA A 13 31.58 4.54 -4.92
C ALA A 13 30.22 4.31 -5.60
N PHE A 14 30.18 3.67 -6.77
CA PHE A 14 28.93 3.34 -7.48
C PHE A 14 28.07 2.32 -6.75
N SER A 15 28.66 1.34 -6.07
CA SER A 15 27.92 0.32 -5.32
C SER A 15 27.15 0.91 -4.14
N ASN A 16 27.74 1.85 -3.41
CA ASN A 16 27.06 2.49 -2.26
C ASN A 16 25.88 3.38 -2.68
N VAL A 17 25.96 4.03 -3.83
CA VAL A 17 24.88 4.87 -4.37
C VAL A 17 23.66 4.00 -4.77
N ALA A 18 23.88 2.84 -5.39
CA ALA A 18 22.81 1.93 -5.79
C ALA A 18 22.06 1.35 -4.59
N PHE A 19 22.75 0.94 -3.53
CA PHE A 19 22.11 0.45 -2.30
C PHE A 19 21.32 1.55 -1.58
N ALA A 20 21.85 2.75 -1.48
CA ALA A 20 21.17 3.89 -0.86
C ALA A 20 19.87 4.26 -1.63
N GLN A 21 19.88 4.17 -2.97
CA GLN A 21 18.69 4.41 -3.79
C GLN A 21 17.64 3.33 -3.59
N ALA A 22 18.02 2.05 -3.51
CA ALA A 22 17.09 0.95 -3.28
C ALA A 22 16.39 1.06 -1.91
N ASP A 23 17.13 1.45 -0.87
CA ASP A 23 16.57 1.68 0.47
C ASP A 23 15.62 2.90 0.48
N ALA A 24 15.99 3.97 -0.21
CA ALA A 24 15.16 5.17 -0.35
C ALA A 24 13.85 4.87 -1.11
N ASP A 25 13.90 4.08 -2.19
CA ASP A 25 12.74 3.65 -2.93
C ASP A 25 11.82 2.75 -2.09
N ARG A 26 12.39 1.84 -1.31
CA ARG A 26 11.63 0.99 -0.41
C ARG A 26 10.89 1.79 0.66
N GLU A 27 11.53 2.80 1.24
CA GLU A 27 10.88 3.69 2.20
C GLU A 27 9.82 4.58 1.55
N ALA A 28 10.05 5.08 0.34
CA ALA A 28 9.07 5.85 -0.41
C ALA A 28 7.82 5.03 -0.77
N VAL A 29 7.99 3.75 -1.13
CA VAL A 29 6.88 2.79 -1.32
C VAL A 29 6.12 2.60 -0.02
N ARG A 30 6.82 2.40 1.11
CA ARG A 30 6.19 2.29 2.44
C ARG A 30 5.37 3.53 2.77
N GLN A 31 5.93 4.70 2.56
CA GLN A 31 5.26 5.97 2.81
C GLN A 31 4.01 6.16 1.95
N ALA A 32 4.03 5.78 0.68
CA ALA A 32 2.85 5.83 -0.19
C ALA A 32 1.71 4.93 0.35
N VAL A 33 2.03 3.72 0.82
CA VAL A 33 1.03 2.81 1.44
C VAL A 33 0.52 3.36 2.78
N LEU A 34 1.38 3.96 3.60
CA LEU A 34 0.96 4.61 4.85
C LEU A 34 0.09 5.83 4.59
N ASP A 35 0.42 6.64 3.59
CA ASP A 35 -0.41 7.79 3.19
C ASP A 35 -1.81 7.37 2.75
N TYR A 36 -1.93 6.25 2.06
CA TYR A 36 -3.23 5.69 1.70
C TYR A 36 -4.06 5.33 2.94
N VAL A 37 -3.55 4.51 3.86
CA VAL A 37 -4.33 4.05 5.02
C VAL A 37 -4.60 5.19 6.01
N GLU A 38 -3.61 6.03 6.27
CA GLU A 38 -3.76 7.18 7.17
C GLU A 38 -4.64 8.28 6.55
N GLY A 39 -4.64 8.43 5.22
CA GLY A 39 -5.57 9.31 4.52
C GLY A 39 -7.04 8.95 4.78
N ILE A 40 -7.35 7.66 4.88
CA ILE A 40 -8.69 7.15 5.22
C ILE A 40 -8.95 7.26 6.74
N TYR A 41 -8.01 6.89 7.59
CA TYR A 41 -8.17 6.87 9.05
C TYR A 41 -8.28 8.27 9.66
N GLU A 42 -7.51 9.22 9.14
CA GLU A 42 -7.38 10.57 9.66
C GLU A 42 -8.28 11.59 8.96
N VAL A 43 -9.12 11.12 8.01
CA VAL A 43 -10.00 11.98 7.19
C VAL A 43 -9.18 13.04 6.43
N ALA A 44 -8.08 12.61 5.84
CA ALA A 44 -7.08 13.45 5.17
C ALA A 44 -6.97 13.14 3.67
N PRO A 45 -7.94 13.56 2.83
CA PRO A 45 -8.00 13.21 1.40
C PRO A 45 -6.75 13.62 0.63
N GLN A 46 -6.06 14.67 1.03
CA GLN A 46 -4.80 15.11 0.41
C GLN A 46 -3.69 14.04 0.51
N ARG A 47 -3.75 13.12 1.47
CA ARG A 47 -2.83 11.99 1.58
C ARG A 47 -3.12 10.95 0.49
N ILE A 48 -4.40 10.70 0.17
CA ILE A 48 -4.81 9.85 -0.95
C ILE A 48 -4.33 10.47 -2.27
N GLU A 49 -4.62 11.76 -2.48
CA GLU A 49 -4.29 12.47 -3.71
C GLU A 49 -2.78 12.47 -4.01
N ARG A 50 -1.93 12.47 -2.99
CA ARG A 50 -0.47 12.43 -3.19
C ARG A 50 0.12 11.02 -3.32
N SER A 51 -0.58 9.96 -2.89
CA SER A 51 -0.06 8.58 -2.85
C SER A 51 -0.71 7.63 -3.84
N VAL A 52 -1.85 8.00 -4.41
CA VAL A 52 -2.62 7.15 -5.33
C VAL A 52 -2.71 7.83 -6.70
N HIS A 53 -2.45 7.06 -7.75
CA HIS A 53 -2.54 7.57 -9.12
C HIS A 53 -4.01 7.81 -9.54
N PRO A 54 -4.34 8.86 -10.30
CA PRO A 54 -5.70 9.13 -10.77
C PRO A 54 -6.34 7.99 -11.58
N ASP A 55 -5.53 7.21 -12.31
CA ASP A 55 -5.97 6.03 -13.07
C ASP A 55 -6.04 4.75 -12.21
N LEU A 56 -6.22 4.89 -10.91
CA LEU A 56 -6.33 3.76 -9.98
C LEU A 56 -7.32 2.71 -10.46
N VAL A 57 -6.89 1.47 -10.46
CA VAL A 57 -7.77 0.30 -10.57
C VAL A 57 -7.90 -0.35 -9.18
N LYS A 58 -9.02 -0.13 -8.51
CA LYS A 58 -9.30 -0.76 -7.22
C LYS A 58 -10.49 -1.71 -7.33
N ARG A 59 -10.28 -2.95 -6.92
CA ARG A 59 -11.31 -3.99 -6.83
C ARG A 59 -11.24 -4.67 -5.49
N GLY A 60 -12.38 -5.03 -4.95
CA GLY A 60 -12.45 -5.69 -3.67
C GLY A 60 -13.57 -6.70 -3.57
N PHE A 61 -13.49 -7.50 -2.51
CA PHE A 61 -14.47 -8.49 -2.17
C PHE A 61 -14.81 -8.37 -0.68
N TYR A 62 -16.07 -8.13 -0.37
CA TYR A 62 -16.53 -8.03 1.01
C TYR A 62 -17.74 -8.92 1.27
N ILE A 63 -17.89 -9.32 2.51
CA ILE A 63 -19.07 -10.06 2.97
C ILE A 63 -19.98 -9.07 3.70
N LYS A 64 -21.19 -8.87 3.20
CA LYS A 64 -22.18 -8.04 3.88
C LYS A 64 -22.58 -8.65 5.21
N LYS A 65 -23.03 -7.81 6.14
CA LYS A 65 -23.51 -8.28 7.45
C LYS A 65 -24.69 -9.24 7.26
N GLY A 66 -24.55 -10.46 7.80
CA GLY A 66 -25.56 -11.53 7.67
C GLY A 66 -25.40 -12.42 6.43
N GLU A 67 -24.55 -12.07 5.47
CA GLU A 67 -24.28 -12.90 4.30
C GLU A 67 -23.06 -13.80 4.51
N THR A 68 -22.93 -14.84 3.67
CA THR A 68 -21.81 -15.78 3.65
C THR A 68 -20.99 -15.70 2.36
N VAL A 69 -21.51 -15.01 1.35
CA VAL A 69 -20.93 -14.91 0.00
C VAL A 69 -20.25 -13.56 -0.16
N TYR A 70 -19.10 -13.55 -0.86
CA TYR A 70 -18.42 -12.33 -1.21
C TYR A 70 -19.16 -11.56 -2.30
N SER A 71 -19.31 -10.25 -2.09
CA SER A 71 -19.80 -9.30 -3.10
C SER A 71 -18.64 -8.49 -3.65
N PRO A 72 -18.57 -8.23 -4.97
CA PRO A 72 -17.55 -7.37 -5.55
C PRO A 72 -17.75 -5.91 -5.15
N SER A 73 -16.66 -5.16 -5.01
CA SER A 73 -16.66 -3.73 -4.69
C SER A 73 -15.57 -3.03 -5.50
N PRO A 74 -15.85 -2.66 -6.75
CA PRO A 74 -14.97 -1.78 -7.51
C PRO A 74 -15.01 -0.36 -6.93
N MET A 75 -13.92 0.38 -7.09
CA MET A 75 -13.81 1.76 -6.63
C MET A 75 -12.84 2.53 -7.52
N THR A 76 -13.26 3.70 -7.98
CA THR A 76 -12.43 4.65 -8.72
C THR A 76 -11.59 5.51 -7.77
N PHE A 77 -10.59 6.22 -8.31
CA PHE A 77 -9.82 7.21 -7.54
C PHE A 77 -10.73 8.28 -6.87
N THR A 78 -11.68 8.82 -7.61
CA THR A 78 -12.61 9.85 -7.09
C THR A 78 -13.46 9.32 -5.93
N GLU A 79 -13.95 8.08 -6.04
CA GLU A 79 -14.70 7.42 -4.96
C GLU A 79 -13.83 7.16 -3.73
N LEU A 80 -12.56 6.79 -3.93
CA LEU A 80 -11.60 6.61 -2.85
C LEU A 80 -11.32 7.93 -2.11
N VAL A 81 -11.10 9.03 -2.84
CA VAL A 81 -10.93 10.37 -2.25
C VAL A 81 -12.18 10.77 -1.47
N ASN A 82 -13.39 10.51 -1.99
CA ASN A 82 -14.64 10.81 -1.29
C ASN A 82 -14.83 9.90 -0.06
N LEU A 83 -14.45 8.63 -0.14
CA LEU A 83 -14.45 7.73 1.02
C LEU A 83 -13.56 8.28 2.14
N SER A 84 -12.35 8.74 1.82
CA SER A 84 -11.42 9.27 2.82
C SER A 84 -11.95 10.49 3.57
N LYS A 85 -12.81 11.30 2.94
CA LYS A 85 -13.47 12.47 3.58
C LYS A 85 -14.51 12.09 4.64
N SER A 86 -14.98 10.83 4.66
CA SER A 86 -16.13 10.43 5.46
C SER A 86 -15.91 9.19 6.32
N TYR A 87 -14.99 8.29 5.97
CA TYR A 87 -14.84 6.97 6.58
C TYR A 87 -14.76 7.00 8.11
N ASN A 88 -13.91 7.84 8.65
CA ASN A 88 -13.75 7.99 10.10
C ASN A 88 -14.15 9.39 10.61
N LYS A 89 -15.09 10.06 9.93
CA LYS A 89 -15.53 11.41 10.33
C LYS A 89 -16.04 11.50 11.77
N SER A 90 -16.55 10.40 12.31
CA SER A 90 -16.99 10.33 13.71
C SER A 90 -15.87 10.10 14.73
N GLY A 91 -14.63 9.88 14.29
CA GLY A 91 -13.48 9.62 15.15
C GLY A 91 -13.56 8.30 15.94
N LYS A 92 -14.36 7.34 15.49
CA LYS A 92 -14.60 6.07 16.22
C LYS A 92 -13.51 5.01 16.03
N LEU A 93 -12.64 5.16 15.03
CA LEU A 93 -11.53 4.25 14.85
C LEU A 93 -10.55 4.36 16.02
N PRO A 94 -10.17 3.23 16.64
CA PRO A 94 -9.18 3.24 17.72
C PRO A 94 -7.82 3.70 17.18
N LYS A 95 -7.04 4.39 18.00
CA LYS A 95 -5.66 4.80 17.64
C LYS A 95 -4.74 3.61 17.34
N THR A 96 -5.10 2.43 17.84
CA THR A 96 -4.42 1.15 17.61
C THR A 96 -4.93 0.41 16.37
N ALA A 97 -5.75 1.06 15.54
CA ALA A 97 -6.21 0.46 14.28
C ALA A 97 -5.02 -0.03 13.44
N PRO A 98 -5.08 -1.28 12.91
CA PRO A 98 -3.94 -1.85 12.21
C PRO A 98 -3.62 -1.06 10.93
N LYS A 99 -2.33 -0.84 10.68
CA LYS A 99 -1.77 -0.26 9.47
C LYS A 99 -0.42 -0.91 9.15
N GLU A 100 -0.45 -2.25 9.07
CA GLU A 100 0.76 -3.04 8.87
C GLU A 100 1.11 -3.12 7.39
N VAL A 101 2.30 -2.68 7.04
CA VAL A 101 2.81 -2.67 5.66
C VAL A 101 3.90 -3.73 5.51
N VAL A 102 3.69 -4.66 4.57
CA VAL A 102 4.71 -5.60 4.10
C VAL A 102 5.02 -5.28 2.65
N ILE A 103 6.26 -4.93 2.36
CA ILE A 103 6.73 -4.71 0.99
C ILE A 103 7.31 -6.03 0.48
N PHE A 104 6.76 -6.55 -0.62
CA PHE A 104 7.21 -7.79 -1.23
C PHE A 104 8.45 -7.55 -2.09
N ASP A 105 8.36 -6.59 -3.01
CA ASP A 105 9.43 -6.30 -3.95
C ASP A 105 9.42 -4.84 -4.39
N VAL A 106 10.59 -4.29 -4.71
CA VAL A 106 10.77 -2.94 -5.26
C VAL A 106 11.84 -3.01 -6.35
N LEU A 107 11.44 -2.67 -7.56
CA LEU A 107 12.31 -2.49 -8.72
C LEU A 107 12.45 -0.99 -9.05
N ASP A 108 13.12 -0.67 -10.15
CA ASP A 108 13.39 0.73 -10.53
C ASP A 108 12.12 1.57 -10.77
N GLN A 109 11.06 0.95 -11.32
CA GLN A 109 9.82 1.63 -11.71
C GLN A 109 8.55 0.99 -11.14
N THR A 110 8.63 -0.20 -10.55
CA THR A 110 7.46 -0.92 -10.04
C THR A 110 7.72 -1.52 -8.68
N ALA A 111 6.68 -1.61 -7.86
CA ALA A 111 6.74 -2.26 -6.56
C ALA A 111 5.43 -2.98 -6.22
N SER A 112 5.52 -3.92 -5.28
CA SER A 112 4.36 -4.62 -4.72
C SER A 112 4.40 -4.66 -3.20
N ALA A 113 3.22 -4.49 -2.59
CA ALA A 113 3.07 -4.44 -1.14
C ALA A 113 1.74 -5.07 -0.69
N LYS A 114 1.68 -5.37 0.61
CA LYS A 114 0.46 -5.75 1.33
C LYS A 114 0.24 -4.78 2.48
N LEU A 115 -1.00 -4.31 2.61
CA LEU A 115 -1.47 -3.57 3.77
C LEU A 115 -2.49 -4.42 4.53
N THR A 116 -2.33 -4.52 5.85
CA THR A 116 -3.38 -4.99 6.76
C THR A 116 -4.01 -3.79 7.46
N ALA A 117 -5.31 -3.60 7.26
CA ALA A 117 -6.08 -2.48 7.80
C ALA A 117 -7.37 -2.98 8.46
N VAL A 118 -8.15 -2.10 9.10
CA VAL A 118 -9.40 -2.48 9.79
C VAL A 118 -10.45 -3.10 8.86
N TRP A 119 -10.43 -2.76 7.57
CA TRP A 119 -11.36 -3.30 6.58
C TRP A 119 -10.92 -4.66 6.02
N GLY A 120 -9.68 -5.07 6.22
CA GLY A 120 -9.11 -6.30 5.69
C GLY A 120 -7.71 -6.14 5.14
N ILE A 121 -7.45 -6.83 4.04
CA ILE A 121 -6.13 -6.91 3.41
C ILE A 121 -6.19 -6.32 2.01
N ASP A 122 -5.31 -5.37 1.72
CA ASP A 122 -5.09 -4.81 0.39
C ASP A 122 -3.76 -5.35 -0.17
N TYR A 123 -3.79 -5.95 -1.36
CA TYR A 123 -2.62 -6.22 -2.18
C TYR A 123 -2.47 -5.07 -3.17
N MET A 124 -1.32 -4.43 -3.17
CA MET A 124 -1.07 -3.19 -3.90
C MET A 124 0.06 -3.33 -4.89
N GLN A 125 -0.11 -2.70 -6.06
CA GLN A 125 0.96 -2.46 -7.01
C GLN A 125 1.19 -0.95 -7.11
N LEU A 126 2.45 -0.57 -7.12
CA LEU A 126 2.89 0.81 -7.23
C LEU A 126 3.77 0.98 -8.46
N ALA A 127 3.75 2.19 -9.00
CA ALA A 127 4.66 2.60 -10.07
C ALA A 127 5.27 3.97 -9.74
N LYS A 128 6.46 4.22 -10.28
CA LYS A 128 7.18 5.48 -10.09
C LYS A 128 6.91 6.43 -11.27
N TYR A 129 6.27 7.57 -11.00
CA TYR A 129 5.99 8.65 -11.94
C TYR A 129 6.77 9.89 -11.53
N ASP A 130 7.62 10.39 -12.40
CA ASP A 130 8.45 11.58 -12.14
C ASP A 130 9.22 11.50 -10.81
N GLY A 131 9.78 10.33 -10.52
CA GLY A 131 10.52 10.05 -9.29
C GLY A 131 9.65 9.80 -8.05
N LYS A 132 8.32 9.83 -8.16
CA LYS A 132 7.37 9.63 -7.05
C LYS A 132 6.65 8.29 -7.14
N TRP A 133 6.65 7.52 -6.07
CA TRP A 133 5.92 6.28 -5.97
C TRP A 133 4.43 6.52 -5.74
N MET A 134 3.57 5.94 -6.58
CA MET A 134 2.12 6.05 -6.51
C MET A 134 1.46 4.68 -6.65
N ILE A 135 0.40 4.44 -5.87
CA ILE A 135 -0.41 3.22 -5.94
C ILE A 135 -1.27 3.26 -7.21
N VAL A 136 -1.12 2.26 -8.08
CA VAL A 136 -1.84 2.18 -9.37
C VAL A 136 -2.91 1.10 -9.38
N ASN A 137 -2.75 0.05 -8.55
CA ASN A 137 -3.73 -1.05 -8.46
C ASN A 137 -3.87 -1.54 -7.03
N ILE A 138 -5.10 -1.86 -6.63
CA ILE A 138 -5.44 -2.45 -5.34
C ILE A 138 -6.42 -3.59 -5.56
N LEU A 139 -6.06 -4.78 -5.07
CA LEU A 139 -6.97 -5.90 -4.90
C LEU A 139 -7.15 -6.17 -3.40
N TRP A 140 -8.37 -6.02 -2.89
CA TRP A 140 -8.62 -6.12 -1.45
C TRP A 140 -9.75 -7.09 -1.11
N GLN A 141 -9.74 -7.59 0.11
CA GLN A 141 -10.89 -8.30 0.66
C GLN A 141 -11.00 -8.11 2.18
N THR A 142 -12.22 -8.27 2.70
CA THR A 142 -12.44 -8.43 4.14
C THR A 142 -11.74 -9.69 4.65
N PRO A 143 -11.34 -9.75 5.93
CA PRO A 143 -10.69 -10.94 6.50
C PRO A 143 -11.53 -12.19 6.24
N PRO A 144 -10.90 -13.35 5.95
CA PRO A 144 -11.61 -14.61 5.86
C PRO A 144 -12.37 -14.88 7.16
N LYS A 145 -13.59 -15.39 7.05
CA LYS A 145 -14.29 -15.91 8.25
C LYS A 145 -13.51 -17.10 8.81
N PRO A 146 -13.38 -17.21 10.13
CA PRO A 146 -12.85 -18.43 10.73
C PRO A 146 -13.67 -19.63 10.25
N PRO A 147 -13.04 -20.79 9.99
CA PRO A 147 -13.79 -22.00 9.67
C PRO A 147 -14.79 -22.28 10.80
N VAL A 148 -16.04 -22.59 10.42
CA VAL A 148 -17.06 -23.01 11.38
C VAL A 148 -16.53 -24.28 12.04
N LYS A 149 -16.30 -24.26 13.36
CA LYS A 149 -15.99 -25.46 14.12
C LYS A 149 -17.24 -26.33 14.06
N THR A 150 -17.24 -27.34 13.23
CA THR A 150 -18.22 -28.44 13.31
C THR A 150 -17.99 -29.13 14.65
N VAL A 151 -18.88 -28.91 15.59
CA VAL A 151 -18.93 -29.72 16.82
C VAL A 151 -19.39 -31.10 16.35
N SER A 152 -18.46 -32.06 16.28
CA SER A 152 -18.81 -33.46 16.14
C SER A 152 -19.47 -33.89 17.44
N ASN A 153 -20.79 -34.18 17.39
CA ASN A 153 -21.51 -34.87 18.46
C ASN A 153 -20.95 -36.28 18.59
#